data_a869a112f62b449e7506fbc6e4752d83
#
_entry.id   a869a112f62b449e7506fbc6e4752d83
#
_cell.length_a   1.000
_cell.length_b   1.000
_cell.length_c   1.000
_cell.angle_alpha   90.00
_cell.angle_beta   90.00
_cell.angle_gamma   90.00
#
_symmetry.space_group_name_H-M   'P 1'
#
loop_
_entity.id
_entity.type
_entity.pdbx_description
1 polymer ?
#
loop_
_entity_poly.entity_id
_entity_poly.type
_entity_poly.pdbx_seq_one_letter_code
_entity_poly.pdbx_strand_id
1 'polypeptide(L)'
;MGFLTGKTAIITGAGRAVLKDGGCGSIGYGIATAYAKEGANLVITGRNVKKLEAAKQELESLYGIKVLTVQADVCAGGDNEATVANVVKQAVDTFGGIQVLINNAQASASGVPLAEHTTEQFDLAIYSGLYAAFYYMKACYPYLAESHGSVINFASGAGLFGNFGQSAYAAAKEGIRGMSRVAATEWGKDGINVNVVCPLAWTAKLEQFRDAYPDAFKANVKMPPMGHYGNAETE
;
A
#
# COMPACT_ATOMS: atom_id res chain seq x y z
N MET A 1 -4.99 -25.52 -4.74
CA MET A 1 -3.70 -24.83 -4.66
C MET A 1 -3.90 -23.47 -5.33
N GLY A 2 -3.69 -22.37 -4.62
CA GLY A 2 -3.90 -21.03 -5.14
C GLY A 2 -2.84 -20.68 -6.20
N PHE A 3 -3.13 -19.72 -7.07
CA PHE A 3 -2.23 -19.35 -8.18
C PHE A 3 -0.98 -18.58 -7.72
N LEU A 4 -0.92 -18.14 -6.46
CA LEU A 4 0.24 -17.52 -5.82
C LEU A 4 1.04 -18.49 -4.93
N THR A 5 0.70 -19.77 -4.91
CA THR A 5 1.42 -20.76 -4.10
C THR A 5 2.91 -20.78 -4.47
N GLY A 6 3.78 -20.66 -3.44
CA GLY A 6 5.23 -20.59 -3.60
C GLY A 6 5.78 -19.20 -4.01
N LYS A 7 4.92 -18.21 -4.21
CA LYS A 7 5.33 -16.83 -4.48
C LYS A 7 5.43 -16.03 -3.20
N THR A 8 6.36 -15.09 -3.15
CA THR A 8 6.54 -14.13 -2.04
C THR A 8 6.08 -12.75 -2.47
N ALA A 9 5.21 -12.13 -1.67
CA ALA A 9 4.74 -10.76 -1.88
C ALA A 9 5.15 -9.85 -0.73
N ILE A 10 5.77 -8.71 -1.03
CA ILE A 10 5.97 -7.62 -0.08
C ILE A 10 4.76 -6.67 -0.19
N ILE A 11 4.09 -6.42 0.94
CA ILE A 11 2.93 -5.53 1.02
C ILE A 11 3.19 -4.46 2.08
N THR A 12 3.34 -3.21 1.65
CA THR A 12 3.59 -2.12 2.59
C THR A 12 2.29 -1.60 3.21
N GLY A 13 2.30 -1.35 4.53
CA GLY A 13 1.12 -0.85 5.24
C GLY A 13 0.01 -1.88 5.44
N ALA A 14 0.38 -3.16 5.65
CA ALA A 14 -0.56 -4.28 5.74
C ALA A 14 -0.86 -4.76 7.17
N GLY A 15 -0.65 -3.92 8.19
CA GLY A 15 -1.05 -4.25 9.55
C GLY A 15 -2.56 -4.42 9.70
N ARG A 16 -2.99 -5.34 10.58
CA ARG A 16 -4.41 -5.66 10.82
C ARG A 16 -5.21 -4.40 11.15
N ALA A 17 -6.27 -4.18 10.39
CA ALA A 17 -7.26 -3.16 10.64
C ALA A 17 -8.65 -3.74 10.33
N VAL A 18 -9.60 -3.51 11.22
CA VAL A 18 -10.97 -4.04 11.11
C VAL A 18 -11.98 -2.91 11.21
N LEU A 19 -13.10 -3.09 10.56
CA LEU A 19 -14.31 -2.29 10.69
C LEU A 19 -15.02 -2.60 12.02
N LYS A 20 -16.02 -1.82 12.39
CA LYS A 20 -16.82 -2.07 13.61
C LYS A 20 -17.60 -3.39 13.57
N ASP A 21 -17.97 -3.84 12.39
CA ASP A 21 -18.63 -5.13 12.14
C ASP A 21 -17.67 -6.33 12.08
N GLY A 22 -16.36 -6.10 12.22
CA GLY A 22 -15.32 -7.11 12.16
C GLY A 22 -14.73 -7.35 10.77
N GLY A 23 -15.28 -6.76 9.72
CA GLY A 23 -14.78 -6.86 8.36
C GLY A 23 -13.42 -6.19 8.17
N CYS A 24 -12.80 -6.37 6.99
CA CYS A 24 -11.51 -5.80 6.67
C CYS A 24 -11.56 -4.27 6.63
N GLY A 25 -10.73 -3.61 7.43
CA GLY A 25 -10.75 -2.17 7.66
C GLY A 25 -9.63 -1.39 6.96
N SER A 26 -8.79 -2.02 6.14
CA SER A 26 -7.76 -1.32 5.36
C SER A 26 -7.40 -2.03 4.07
N ILE A 27 -7.00 -1.26 3.06
CA ILE A 27 -6.62 -1.78 1.74
C ILE A 27 -5.44 -2.76 1.87
N GLY A 28 -4.37 -2.38 2.57
CA GLY A 28 -3.18 -3.22 2.69
C GLY A 28 -3.46 -4.56 3.39
N TYR A 29 -4.30 -4.58 4.42
CA TYR A 29 -4.69 -5.82 5.09
C TYR A 29 -5.63 -6.67 4.23
N GLY A 30 -6.55 -6.04 3.48
CA GLY A 30 -7.41 -6.75 2.51
C GLY A 30 -6.61 -7.43 1.41
N ILE A 31 -5.59 -6.73 0.87
CA ILE A 31 -4.67 -7.32 -0.11
C ILE A 31 -3.90 -8.49 0.51
N ALA A 32 -3.37 -8.33 1.73
CA ALA A 32 -2.66 -9.42 2.41
C ALA A 32 -3.57 -10.64 2.60
N THR A 33 -4.84 -10.44 2.96
CA THR A 33 -5.84 -11.50 3.07
C THR A 33 -6.10 -12.18 1.73
N ALA A 34 -6.29 -11.42 0.64
CA ALA A 34 -6.51 -11.97 -0.70
C ALA A 34 -5.31 -12.80 -1.18
N TYR A 35 -4.09 -12.29 -0.97
CA TYR A 35 -2.87 -13.00 -1.34
C TYR A 35 -2.64 -14.26 -0.51
N ALA A 36 -2.99 -14.21 0.78
CA ALA A 36 -2.96 -15.38 1.67
C ALA A 36 -3.93 -16.47 1.21
N LYS A 37 -5.16 -16.11 0.80
CA LYS A 37 -6.14 -17.05 0.21
C LYS A 37 -5.59 -17.77 -1.02
N GLU A 38 -4.77 -17.09 -1.81
CA GLU A 38 -4.12 -17.64 -2.99
C GLU A 38 -2.79 -18.36 -2.71
N GLY A 39 -2.41 -18.50 -1.44
CA GLY A 39 -1.27 -19.31 -1.00
C GLY A 39 0.09 -18.60 -1.08
N ALA A 40 0.14 -17.26 -1.19
CA ALA A 40 1.38 -16.52 -1.17
C ALA A 40 2.03 -16.51 0.21
N ASN A 41 3.36 -16.57 0.27
CA ASN A 41 4.10 -16.10 1.43
C ASN A 41 4.11 -14.58 1.48
N LEU A 42 3.99 -14.00 2.65
CA LEU A 42 3.84 -12.56 2.79
C LEU A 42 4.96 -11.93 3.60
N VAL A 43 5.46 -10.78 3.13
CA VAL A 43 6.23 -9.85 3.93
C VAL A 43 5.36 -8.61 4.13
N ILE A 44 4.89 -8.40 5.35
CA ILE A 44 4.02 -7.26 5.66
C ILE A 44 4.77 -6.23 6.49
N THR A 45 4.67 -4.96 6.07
CA THR A 45 5.36 -3.88 6.76
C THR A 45 4.40 -2.82 7.30
N GLY A 46 4.87 -2.08 8.30
CA GLY A 46 4.14 -0.98 8.90
C GLY A 46 4.82 -0.48 10.18
N ARG A 47 4.29 0.60 10.75
CA ARG A 47 4.85 1.22 11.95
C ARG A 47 4.42 0.54 13.26
N ASN A 48 3.23 -0.06 13.27
CA ASN A 48 2.64 -0.63 14.48
C ASN A 48 2.86 -2.15 14.53
N VAL A 49 3.83 -2.57 15.34
CA VAL A 49 4.20 -3.98 15.53
C VAL A 49 3.02 -4.84 15.98
N LYS A 50 2.18 -4.35 16.92
CA LYS A 50 1.03 -5.11 17.41
C LYS A 50 0.04 -5.43 16.29
N LYS A 51 -0.20 -4.47 15.37
CA LYS A 51 -1.07 -4.70 14.21
C LYS A 51 -0.45 -5.65 13.19
N LEU A 52 0.86 -5.63 13.03
CA LEU A 52 1.57 -6.57 12.15
C LEU A 52 1.50 -8.00 12.71
N GLU A 53 1.78 -8.18 13.99
CA GLU A 53 1.72 -9.50 14.63
C GLU A 53 0.29 -10.07 14.65
N ALA A 54 -0.72 -9.23 14.89
CA ALA A 54 -2.12 -9.65 14.81
C ALA A 54 -2.51 -10.09 13.38
N ALA A 55 -2.03 -9.37 12.35
CA ALA A 55 -2.23 -9.77 10.95
C ALA A 55 -1.55 -11.11 10.65
N LYS A 56 -0.30 -11.28 11.08
CA LYS A 56 0.45 -12.53 10.92
C LYS A 56 -0.28 -13.72 11.52
N GLN A 57 -0.63 -13.62 12.81
CA GLN A 57 -1.32 -14.71 13.53
C GLN A 57 -2.62 -15.13 12.83
N GLU A 58 -3.43 -14.15 12.40
CA GLU A 58 -4.69 -14.41 11.73
C GLU A 58 -4.48 -15.06 10.36
N LEU A 59 -3.59 -14.49 9.52
CA LEU A 59 -3.35 -14.97 8.16
C LEU A 59 -2.69 -16.36 8.14
N GLU A 60 -1.71 -16.62 9.01
CA GLU A 60 -1.09 -17.94 9.16
C GLU A 60 -2.09 -18.99 9.66
N SER A 61 -2.94 -18.63 10.64
CA SER A 61 -3.96 -19.54 11.18
C SER A 61 -5.04 -19.91 10.17
N LEU A 62 -5.52 -18.92 9.39
CA LEU A 62 -6.63 -19.14 8.47
C LEU A 62 -6.21 -19.80 7.15
N TYR A 63 -5.00 -19.51 6.66
CA TYR A 63 -4.60 -19.89 5.29
C TYR A 63 -3.38 -20.81 5.23
N GLY A 64 -2.72 -21.09 6.36
CA GLY A 64 -1.56 -22.00 6.41
C GLY A 64 -0.32 -21.52 5.65
N ILE A 65 -0.24 -20.24 5.35
CA ILE A 65 0.89 -19.59 4.68
C ILE A 65 1.94 -19.15 5.70
N LYS A 66 3.08 -18.62 5.23
CA LYS A 66 4.09 -18.01 6.10
C LYS A 66 4.04 -16.49 5.96
N VAL A 67 4.11 -15.78 7.09
CA VAL A 67 4.12 -14.32 7.14
C VAL A 67 5.33 -13.82 7.91
N LEU A 68 6.15 -12.99 7.25
CA LEU A 68 7.22 -12.22 7.88
C LEU A 68 6.69 -10.81 8.18
N THR A 69 6.78 -10.38 9.42
CA THR A 69 6.47 -9.01 9.84
C THR A 69 7.76 -8.20 9.94
N VAL A 70 7.81 -7.03 9.34
CA VAL A 70 8.94 -6.12 9.46
C VAL A 70 8.44 -4.72 9.83
N GLN A 71 8.85 -4.25 11.00
CA GLN A 71 8.57 -2.86 11.36
C GLN A 71 9.38 -1.92 10.46
N ALA A 72 8.69 -1.05 9.73
CA ALA A 72 9.31 -0.06 8.85
C ALA A 72 8.55 1.26 8.93
N ASP A 73 9.25 2.33 9.25
CA ASP A 73 8.77 3.70 9.14
C ASP A 73 9.48 4.38 7.97
N VAL A 74 8.72 4.73 6.97
CA VAL A 74 9.20 5.39 5.75
C VAL A 74 8.69 6.83 5.66
N CYS A 75 8.34 7.43 6.81
CA CYS A 75 7.95 8.83 6.89
C CYS A 75 9.16 9.77 6.75
N ALA A 76 8.91 11.07 6.66
CA ALA A 76 9.94 12.10 6.53
C ALA A 76 10.99 12.02 7.66
N GLY A 77 12.23 12.12 7.28
CA GLY A 77 13.38 12.05 8.17
C GLY A 77 13.89 10.62 8.40
N GLY A 78 15.17 10.51 8.66
CA GLY A 78 15.83 9.22 8.83
C GLY A 78 16.26 8.55 7.52
N ASP A 79 16.82 7.37 7.65
CA ASP A 79 17.38 6.61 6.55
C ASP A 79 16.33 5.67 5.94
N ASN A 80 15.42 6.24 5.16
CA ASN A 80 14.35 5.49 4.51
C ASN A 80 14.89 4.44 3.53
N GLU A 81 15.99 4.72 2.83
CA GLU A 81 16.60 3.79 1.89
C GLU A 81 17.17 2.57 2.63
N ALA A 82 17.90 2.77 3.74
CA ALA A 82 18.41 1.68 4.55
C ALA A 82 17.27 0.88 5.21
N THR A 83 16.21 1.55 5.67
CA THR A 83 15.01 0.88 6.21
C THR A 83 14.41 -0.06 5.17
N VAL A 84 14.24 0.38 3.93
CA VAL A 84 13.71 -0.43 2.83
C VAL A 84 14.67 -1.55 2.45
N ALA A 85 15.96 -1.28 2.36
CA ALA A 85 16.98 -2.29 2.07
C ALA A 85 16.96 -3.43 3.09
N ASN A 86 16.78 -3.09 4.39
CA ASN A 86 16.64 -4.09 5.45
C ASN A 86 15.37 -4.95 5.29
N VAL A 87 14.24 -4.35 4.91
CA VAL A 87 13.00 -5.12 4.63
C VAL A 87 13.22 -6.12 3.50
N VAL A 88 13.79 -5.65 2.39
CA VAL A 88 14.06 -6.49 1.21
C VAL A 88 15.04 -7.61 1.55
N LYS A 89 16.11 -7.30 2.28
CA LYS A 89 17.07 -8.31 2.75
C LYS A 89 16.39 -9.41 3.58
N GLN A 90 15.58 -9.02 4.58
CA GLN A 90 14.88 -9.99 5.42
C GLN A 90 13.89 -10.85 4.62
N ALA A 91 13.20 -10.27 3.61
CA ALA A 91 12.32 -10.99 2.71
C ALA A 91 13.06 -12.08 1.94
N VAL A 92 14.21 -11.75 1.38
CA VAL A 92 15.05 -12.67 0.61
C VAL A 92 15.68 -13.73 1.49
N ASP A 93 16.22 -13.34 2.65
CA ASP A 93 16.80 -14.28 3.62
C ASP A 93 15.75 -15.32 4.10
N THR A 94 14.48 -14.92 4.21
CA THR A 94 13.40 -15.78 4.72
C THR A 94 12.78 -16.66 3.64
N PHE A 95 12.57 -16.13 2.43
CA PHE A 95 11.76 -16.77 1.39
C PHE A 95 12.54 -17.07 0.10
N GLY A 96 13.78 -16.64 -0.02
CA GLY A 96 14.65 -16.90 -1.16
C GLY A 96 14.45 -15.99 -2.37
N GLY A 97 13.41 -15.14 -2.40
CA GLY A 97 13.15 -14.25 -3.53
C GLY A 97 11.87 -13.44 -3.36
N ILE A 98 11.58 -12.56 -4.34
CA ILE A 98 10.43 -11.67 -4.34
C ILE A 98 9.78 -11.73 -5.73
N GLN A 99 8.50 -12.08 -5.79
CA GLN A 99 7.71 -12.15 -7.02
C GLN A 99 6.73 -10.99 -7.15
N VAL A 100 6.31 -10.39 -6.03
CA VAL A 100 5.34 -9.29 -6.03
C VAL A 100 5.75 -8.19 -5.05
N LEU A 101 5.69 -6.94 -5.52
CA LEU A 101 5.82 -5.75 -4.67
C LEU A 101 4.53 -4.94 -4.72
N ILE A 102 3.97 -4.62 -3.55
CA ILE A 102 2.77 -3.79 -3.41
C ILE A 102 3.09 -2.56 -2.55
N ASN A 103 3.25 -1.41 -3.19
CA ASN A 103 3.49 -0.13 -2.56
C ASN A 103 2.17 0.55 -2.19
N ASN A 104 1.62 0.17 -1.03
CA ASN A 104 0.34 0.66 -0.52
C ASN A 104 0.48 1.69 0.62
N ALA A 105 1.53 1.60 1.44
CA ALA A 105 1.71 2.50 2.58
C ALA A 105 1.89 3.96 2.16
N GLN A 106 1.17 4.87 2.85
CA GLN A 106 1.41 6.31 2.78
C GLN A 106 0.81 7.01 4.01
N ALA A 107 1.44 8.10 4.41
CA ALA A 107 0.92 9.07 5.37
C ALA A 107 0.77 10.44 4.67
N SER A 108 -0.17 11.25 5.12
CA SER A 108 -0.36 12.62 4.64
C SER A 108 -1.13 13.45 5.66
N ALA A 109 -0.92 14.76 5.65
CA ALA A 109 -1.80 15.75 6.24
C ALA A 109 -2.89 16.09 5.22
N SER A 110 -4.13 15.71 5.50
CA SER A 110 -5.28 15.98 4.62
C SER A 110 -6.16 17.08 5.20
N GLY A 111 -6.85 17.83 4.32
CA GLY A 111 -7.75 18.92 4.69
C GLY A 111 -7.05 20.25 4.90
N VAL A 112 -5.75 20.37 4.57
CA VAL A 112 -4.97 21.60 4.66
C VAL A 112 -4.92 22.28 3.28
N PRO A 113 -5.38 23.53 3.13
CA PRO A 113 -5.24 24.29 1.88
C PRO A 113 -3.78 24.42 1.46
N LEU A 114 -3.52 24.49 0.14
CA LEU A 114 -2.15 24.56 -0.39
C LEU A 114 -1.33 25.71 0.22
N ALA A 115 -1.94 26.88 0.36
CA ALA A 115 -1.27 28.06 0.92
C ALA A 115 -0.92 27.94 2.42
N GLU A 116 -1.54 26.99 3.13
CA GLU A 116 -1.34 26.75 4.56
C GLU A 116 -0.51 25.48 4.83
N HIS A 117 -0.13 24.76 3.78
CA HIS A 117 0.68 23.53 3.91
C HIS A 117 2.08 23.87 4.40
N THR A 118 2.52 23.25 5.49
CA THR A 118 3.91 23.37 5.92
C THR A 118 4.82 22.44 5.11
N THR A 119 6.12 22.75 5.08
CA THR A 119 7.11 21.89 4.44
C THR A 119 7.09 20.48 5.03
N GLU A 120 6.97 20.35 6.35
CA GLU A 120 6.94 19.05 7.05
C GLU A 120 5.73 18.22 6.65
N GLN A 121 4.58 18.86 6.47
CA GLN A 121 3.35 18.19 6.00
C GLN A 121 3.49 17.75 4.55
N PHE A 122 4.15 18.55 3.71
CA PHE A 122 4.43 18.22 2.33
C PHE A 122 5.41 17.04 2.26
N ASP A 123 6.53 17.14 2.98
CA ASP A 123 7.57 16.12 3.05
C ASP A 123 7.03 14.78 3.57
N LEU A 124 6.13 14.79 4.57
CA LEU A 124 5.48 13.60 5.07
C LEU A 124 4.84 12.78 3.94
N ALA A 125 4.12 13.43 3.03
CA ALA A 125 3.47 12.74 1.92
C ALA A 125 4.48 12.28 0.85
N ILE A 126 5.46 13.12 0.53
CA ILE A 126 6.48 12.82 -0.47
C ILE A 126 7.38 11.66 0.00
N TYR A 127 7.91 11.71 1.22
CA TYR A 127 8.78 10.66 1.71
C TYR A 127 8.05 9.35 1.96
N SER A 128 6.89 9.37 2.61
CA SER A 128 6.14 8.14 2.89
C SER A 128 5.48 7.51 1.67
N GLY A 129 5.22 8.30 0.64
CA GLY A 129 4.58 7.84 -0.61
C GLY A 129 5.58 7.64 -1.74
N LEU A 130 6.07 8.75 -2.32
CA LEU A 130 6.87 8.72 -3.54
C LEU A 130 8.26 8.12 -3.33
N TYR A 131 9.02 8.63 -2.35
CA TYR A 131 10.35 8.09 -2.06
C TYR A 131 10.30 6.65 -1.56
N ALA A 132 9.34 6.31 -0.69
CA ALA A 132 9.19 4.94 -0.23
C ALA A 132 8.94 3.98 -1.40
N ALA A 133 8.02 4.30 -2.31
CA ALA A 133 7.77 3.50 -3.50
C ALA A 133 9.02 3.38 -4.39
N PHE A 134 9.76 4.49 -4.59
CA PHE A 134 11.01 4.49 -5.34
C PHE A 134 12.05 3.55 -4.71
N TYR A 135 12.29 3.63 -3.40
CA TYR A 135 13.25 2.78 -2.73
C TYR A 135 12.89 1.29 -2.77
N TYR A 136 11.61 0.96 -2.53
CA TYR A 136 11.13 -0.42 -2.65
C TYR A 136 11.26 -0.95 -4.07
N MET A 137 10.88 -0.18 -5.08
CA MET A 137 11.02 -0.57 -6.48
C MET A 137 12.49 -0.82 -6.84
N LYS A 138 13.38 0.11 -6.48
CA LYS A 138 14.84 -0.01 -6.71
C LYS A 138 15.43 -1.24 -6.02
N ALA A 139 15.11 -1.45 -4.74
CA ALA A 139 15.67 -2.56 -3.96
C ALA A 139 15.12 -3.93 -4.37
N CYS A 140 13.85 -4.00 -4.80
CA CYS A 140 13.23 -5.25 -5.26
C CYS A 140 13.57 -5.62 -6.71
N TYR A 141 14.04 -4.66 -7.53
CA TYR A 141 14.26 -4.85 -8.96
C TYR A 141 15.03 -6.13 -9.32
N PRO A 142 16.22 -6.45 -8.72
CA PRO A 142 16.97 -7.64 -9.12
C PRO A 142 16.18 -8.94 -8.93
N TYR A 143 15.39 -9.03 -7.85
CA TYR A 143 14.58 -10.21 -7.55
C TYR A 143 13.31 -10.29 -8.42
N LEU A 144 12.73 -9.14 -8.74
CA LEU A 144 11.61 -9.06 -9.68
C LEU A 144 12.04 -9.41 -11.11
N ALA A 145 13.24 -9.01 -11.53
CA ALA A 145 13.80 -9.37 -12.84
C ALA A 145 14.07 -10.88 -12.94
N GLU A 146 14.64 -11.49 -11.90
CA GLU A 146 14.88 -12.92 -11.83
C GLU A 146 13.58 -13.74 -11.90
N SER A 147 12.52 -13.25 -11.27
CA SER A 147 11.24 -13.94 -11.17
C SER A 147 10.20 -13.57 -12.23
N HIS A 148 10.51 -12.63 -13.15
CA HIS A 148 9.54 -11.99 -14.04
C HIS A 148 8.31 -11.49 -13.28
N GLY A 149 8.57 -10.76 -12.19
CA GLY A 149 7.61 -10.43 -11.15
C GLY A 149 6.67 -9.28 -11.51
N SER A 150 5.95 -8.82 -10.50
CA SER A 150 4.94 -7.76 -10.66
C SER A 150 5.06 -6.69 -9.58
N VAL A 151 4.87 -5.43 -9.99
CA VAL A 151 4.75 -4.29 -9.09
C VAL A 151 3.33 -3.71 -9.20
N ILE A 152 2.72 -3.45 -8.04
CA ILE A 152 1.45 -2.75 -7.94
C ILE A 152 1.66 -1.51 -7.08
N ASN A 153 1.56 -0.35 -7.71
CA ASN A 153 1.67 0.95 -7.05
C ASN A 153 0.28 1.57 -6.85
N PHE A 154 0.09 2.23 -5.72
CA PHE A 154 -1.17 2.90 -5.40
C PHE A 154 -1.08 4.39 -5.70
N ALA A 155 -1.74 4.84 -6.77
CA ALA A 155 -2.06 6.23 -7.04
C ALA A 155 -3.40 6.62 -6.38
N SER A 156 -4.02 7.70 -6.83
CA SER A 156 -5.29 8.17 -6.27
C SER A 156 -6.06 9.05 -7.25
N GLY A 157 -7.37 8.98 -7.19
CA GLY A 157 -8.25 9.97 -7.82
C GLY A 157 -8.00 11.42 -7.34
N ALA A 158 -7.46 11.59 -6.13
CA ALA A 158 -7.12 12.92 -5.61
C ALA A 158 -6.13 13.68 -6.49
N GLY A 159 -5.16 12.99 -7.10
CA GLY A 159 -4.25 13.59 -8.07
C GLY A 159 -4.91 13.86 -9.41
N LEU A 160 -5.78 12.95 -9.86
CA LEU A 160 -6.48 13.08 -11.14
C LEU A 160 -7.50 14.23 -11.16
N PHE A 161 -8.19 14.44 -10.05
CA PHE A 161 -9.32 15.39 -9.96
C PHE A 161 -9.03 16.64 -9.15
N GLY A 162 -7.86 16.73 -8.49
CA GLY A 162 -7.46 17.89 -7.70
C GLY A 162 -8.31 18.08 -6.44
N ASN A 163 -8.37 17.09 -5.58
CA ASN A 163 -9.18 17.17 -4.37
C ASN A 163 -8.67 18.26 -3.40
N PHE A 164 -9.60 19.08 -2.90
CA PHE A 164 -9.31 20.14 -1.93
C PHE A 164 -8.55 19.62 -0.71
N GLY A 165 -7.52 20.36 -0.27
CA GLY A 165 -6.75 20.06 0.93
C GLY A 165 -5.86 18.83 0.83
N GLN A 166 -5.52 18.35 -0.37
CA GLN A 166 -4.70 17.16 -0.59
C GLN A 166 -3.49 17.41 -1.49
N SER A 167 -2.94 18.63 -1.52
CA SER A 167 -1.88 19.02 -2.45
C SER A 167 -0.64 18.11 -2.38
N ALA A 168 -0.08 17.89 -1.19
CA ALA A 168 1.09 17.03 -1.00
C ALA A 168 0.80 15.56 -1.33
N TYR A 169 -0.37 15.08 -0.92
CA TYR A 169 -0.82 13.72 -1.24
C TYR A 169 -0.99 13.52 -2.75
N ALA A 170 -1.65 14.46 -3.42
CA ALA A 170 -1.85 14.45 -4.87
C ALA A 170 -0.50 14.48 -5.61
N ALA A 171 0.43 15.35 -5.20
CA ALA A 171 1.77 15.41 -5.77
C ALA A 171 2.51 14.07 -5.65
N ALA A 172 2.49 13.44 -4.48
CA ALA A 172 3.11 12.13 -4.28
C ALA A 172 2.47 11.05 -5.17
N LYS A 173 1.13 11.02 -5.28
CA LYS A 173 0.39 10.02 -6.06
C LYS A 173 0.57 10.19 -7.57
N GLU A 174 0.67 11.42 -8.07
CA GLU A 174 1.01 11.68 -9.47
C GLU A 174 2.48 11.35 -9.76
N GLY A 175 3.40 11.65 -8.84
CA GLY A 175 4.79 11.22 -8.94
C GLY A 175 4.93 9.70 -9.03
N ILE A 176 4.23 8.94 -8.19
CA ILE A 176 4.18 7.46 -8.25
C ILE A 176 3.65 6.99 -9.61
N ARG A 177 2.58 7.60 -10.13
CA ARG A 177 2.00 7.24 -11.42
C ARG A 177 2.97 7.51 -12.58
N GLY A 178 3.67 8.65 -12.56
CA GLY A 178 4.69 8.98 -13.54
C GLY A 178 5.86 7.99 -13.50
N MET A 179 6.41 7.75 -12.31
CA MET A 179 7.51 6.79 -12.10
C MET A 179 7.12 5.37 -12.54
N SER A 180 5.89 4.94 -12.28
CA SER A 180 5.41 3.60 -12.67
C SER A 180 5.38 3.41 -14.18
N ARG A 181 5.02 4.44 -14.96
CA ARG A 181 5.06 4.38 -16.43
C ARG A 181 6.48 4.21 -16.96
N VAL A 182 7.42 4.95 -16.38
CA VAL A 182 8.85 4.82 -16.74
C VAL A 182 9.35 3.41 -16.41
N ALA A 183 9.11 2.93 -15.20
CA ALA A 183 9.51 1.59 -14.79
C ALA A 183 8.88 0.49 -15.67
N ALA A 184 7.62 0.61 -16.06
CA ALA A 184 6.96 -0.33 -16.97
C ALA A 184 7.66 -0.40 -18.33
N THR A 185 8.12 0.75 -18.84
CA THR A 185 8.87 0.83 -20.11
C THR A 185 10.25 0.22 -19.97
N GLU A 186 10.99 0.55 -18.92
CA GLU A 186 12.38 0.11 -18.71
C GLU A 186 12.48 -1.38 -18.37
N TRP A 187 11.55 -1.89 -17.54
CA TRP A 187 11.58 -3.23 -16.96
C TRP A 187 10.80 -4.28 -17.76
N GLY A 188 10.07 -3.83 -18.79
CA GLY A 188 9.33 -4.74 -19.67
C GLY A 188 10.23 -5.77 -20.35
N LYS A 189 11.47 -5.41 -20.71
CA LYS A 189 12.49 -6.32 -21.24
C LYS A 189 12.87 -7.45 -20.28
N ASP A 190 12.73 -7.23 -18.97
CA ASP A 190 13.01 -8.20 -17.91
C ASP A 190 11.75 -8.98 -17.50
N GLY A 191 10.64 -8.81 -18.22
CA GLY A 191 9.37 -9.48 -17.96
C GLY A 191 8.60 -8.96 -16.75
N ILE A 192 9.00 -7.81 -16.19
CA ILE A 192 8.35 -7.24 -15.00
C ILE A 192 7.09 -6.45 -15.42
N ASN A 193 5.96 -6.75 -14.80
CA ASN A 193 4.74 -5.97 -14.94
C ASN A 193 4.66 -4.89 -13.87
N VAL A 194 4.47 -3.63 -14.29
CA VAL A 194 4.28 -2.50 -13.35
C VAL A 194 2.90 -1.90 -13.59
N ASN A 195 2.04 -2.01 -12.59
CA ASN A 195 0.66 -1.54 -12.64
C ASN A 195 0.39 -0.47 -11.58
N VAL A 196 -0.63 0.36 -11.87
CA VAL A 196 -1.08 1.41 -10.96
C VAL A 196 -2.57 1.22 -10.69
N VAL A 197 -2.95 1.26 -9.41
CA VAL A 197 -4.33 1.18 -8.96
C VAL A 197 -4.72 2.47 -8.24
N CYS A 198 -5.93 2.98 -8.53
CA CYS A 198 -6.54 4.11 -7.82
C CYS A 198 -7.78 3.59 -7.07
N PRO A 199 -7.62 2.99 -5.90
CA PRO A 199 -8.73 2.34 -5.21
C PRO A 199 -9.68 3.35 -4.56
N LEU A 200 -10.94 2.97 -4.47
CA LEU A 200 -11.94 3.66 -3.68
C LEU A 200 -12.68 2.64 -2.80
N ALA A 201 -12.05 2.27 -1.68
CA ALA A 201 -12.50 1.19 -0.82
C ALA A 201 -13.05 1.70 0.51
N TRP A 202 -14.05 0.99 1.06
CA TRP A 202 -14.54 1.20 2.41
C TRP A 202 -13.45 0.81 3.42
N THR A 203 -13.13 1.72 4.33
CA THR A 203 -12.06 1.51 5.31
C THR A 203 -12.47 2.03 6.68
N ALA A 204 -11.78 1.57 7.73
CA ALA A 204 -12.00 2.06 9.09
C ALA A 204 -11.78 3.58 9.23
N LYS A 205 -10.91 4.19 8.39
CA LYS A 205 -10.77 5.65 8.34
C LYS A 205 -12.01 6.33 7.75
N LEU A 206 -12.60 5.77 6.70
CA LEU A 206 -13.85 6.28 6.13
C LEU A 206 -15.04 6.04 7.06
N GLU A 207 -15.04 4.94 7.80
CA GLU A 207 -16.03 4.69 8.85
C GLU A 207 -15.96 5.76 9.95
N GLN A 208 -14.76 6.10 10.43
CA GLN A 208 -14.55 7.19 11.39
C GLN A 208 -14.97 8.56 10.80
N PHE A 209 -14.67 8.81 9.53
CA PHE A 209 -15.08 10.04 8.82
C PHE A 209 -16.60 10.13 8.71
N ARG A 210 -17.29 9.04 8.36
CA ARG A 210 -18.74 8.98 8.32
C ARG A 210 -19.36 9.34 9.67
N ASP A 211 -18.81 8.79 10.74
CA ASP A 211 -19.35 8.99 12.09
C ASP A 211 -19.09 10.41 12.62
N ALA A 212 -17.94 10.99 12.26
CA ALA A 212 -17.59 12.35 12.66
C ALA A 212 -18.26 13.44 11.79
N TYR A 213 -18.49 13.16 10.50
CA TYR A 213 -18.98 14.13 9.52
C TYR A 213 -20.05 13.54 8.60
N PRO A 214 -21.25 13.17 9.13
CA PRO A 214 -22.25 12.41 8.37
C PRO A 214 -22.78 13.12 7.13
N ASP A 215 -22.93 14.44 7.14
CA ASP A 215 -23.43 15.18 5.97
C ASP A 215 -22.38 15.29 4.86
N ALA A 216 -21.11 15.53 5.22
CA ALA A 216 -20.00 15.48 4.27
C ALA A 216 -19.84 14.08 3.66
N PHE A 217 -20.02 13.05 4.47
CA PHE A 217 -19.99 11.66 4.00
C PHE A 217 -21.13 11.39 2.98
N LYS A 218 -22.37 11.82 3.25
CA LYS A 218 -23.50 11.69 2.33
C LYS A 218 -23.26 12.35 0.98
N ALA A 219 -22.53 13.47 0.96
CA ALA A 219 -22.13 14.13 -0.28
C ALA A 219 -21.08 13.31 -1.04
N ASN A 220 -20.06 12.81 -0.32
CA ASN A 220 -18.95 12.07 -0.91
C ASN A 220 -19.36 10.67 -1.47
N VAL A 221 -20.26 9.97 -0.80
CA VAL A 221 -20.71 8.63 -1.25
C VAL A 221 -21.52 8.68 -2.57
N LYS A 222 -22.03 9.85 -2.95
CA LYS A 222 -22.71 10.06 -4.23
C LYS A 222 -21.76 10.27 -5.40
N MET A 223 -20.48 10.52 -5.14
CA MET A 223 -19.50 10.78 -6.21
C MET A 223 -19.16 9.54 -7.04
N PRO A 224 -18.94 8.34 -6.45
CA PRO A 224 -18.79 7.13 -7.23
C PRO A 224 -20.09 6.83 -8.01
N PRO A 225 -20.02 6.54 -9.33
CA PRO A 225 -21.21 6.18 -10.11
C PRO A 225 -22.00 4.98 -9.55
N MET A 226 -21.32 4.07 -8.85
CA MET A 226 -21.95 2.92 -8.18
C MET A 226 -22.69 3.29 -6.88
N GLY A 227 -22.53 4.53 -6.37
CA GLY A 227 -23.19 5.00 -5.15
C GLY A 227 -22.66 4.42 -3.84
N HIS A 228 -21.57 3.69 -3.89
CA HIS A 228 -20.91 3.12 -2.70
C HIS A 228 -19.39 3.03 -2.88
N TYR A 229 -18.67 2.82 -1.77
CA TYR A 229 -17.25 2.48 -1.75
C TYR A 229 -17.08 0.96 -1.86
N GLY A 230 -16.04 0.51 -2.56
CA GLY A 230 -15.73 -0.89 -2.73
C GLY A 230 -15.51 -1.62 -1.42
N ASN A 231 -15.96 -2.85 -1.33
CA ASN A 231 -15.73 -3.73 -0.19
C ASN A 231 -14.41 -4.47 -0.37
N ALA A 232 -13.52 -4.40 0.62
CA ALA A 232 -12.18 -5.01 0.56
C ALA A 232 -12.17 -6.55 0.49
N GLU A 233 -13.30 -7.21 0.71
CA GLU A 233 -13.43 -8.67 0.72
C GLU A 233 -14.11 -9.23 -0.53
N THR A 234 -14.95 -8.43 -1.18
CA THR A 234 -15.83 -8.90 -2.27
C THR A 234 -15.67 -8.15 -3.58
N GLU A 235 -15.02 -6.99 -3.56
CA GLU A 235 -14.76 -6.11 -4.70
C GLU A 235 -13.29 -5.68 -4.70
#